data_14fe16b734edf20e806b0cfd466f12d7
#
_entry.id   14fe16b734edf20e806b0cfd466f12d7
#
_cell.length_a   1.000
_cell.length_b   1.000
_cell.length_c   1.000
_cell.angle_alpha   90.00
_cell.angle_beta   90.00
_cell.angle_gamma   90.00
#
_symmetry.space_group_name_H-M   'P 1'
#
loop_
_entity.id
_entity.type
_entity.pdbx_description
1 polymer ?
#
loop_
_entity_poly.entity_id
_entity_poly.type
_entity_poly.pdbx_seq_one_letter_code
_entity_poly.pdbx_strand_id
1 'polypeptide(L)'
;LSMLGDIRYAPVASVVMGFHRQDVEHPLDGFGALHPEVEQLHSLGTIFSSSLFPGRAPLGQVLLTSYVGGLRAPHLVTKTQDEICKHVLEDLKTVLGVTGKPTFRHVCVYQRAIPQYDVGYGRFKTFMKELEGRSDGLFFAGHCRDGVSLGDSIVSGHDAAGRIAHYLKATS
;
A
#
# COMPACT_ATOMS: atom_id res chain seq x y z
N LEU A 1 15.53 -19.32 -9.47
CA LEU A 1 14.44 -18.54 -8.83
C LEU A 1 14.73 -18.18 -7.36
N SER A 2 15.68 -18.86 -6.68
CA SER A 2 16.00 -18.59 -5.26
C SER A 2 16.33 -17.12 -5.00
N MET A 3 17.11 -16.47 -5.88
CA MET A 3 17.48 -15.07 -5.74
C MET A 3 16.29 -14.10 -5.62
N LEU A 4 15.16 -14.39 -6.27
CA LEU A 4 13.95 -13.53 -6.15
C LEU A 4 13.29 -13.65 -4.77
N GLY A 5 13.57 -14.72 -4.04
CA GLY A 5 13.16 -14.87 -2.64
C GLY A 5 13.82 -13.89 -1.70
N ASP A 6 14.98 -13.34 -2.07
CA ASP A 6 15.75 -12.39 -1.28
C ASP A 6 15.21 -10.95 -1.38
N ILE A 7 14.23 -10.70 -2.26
CA ILE A 7 13.58 -9.39 -2.33
C ILE A 7 12.86 -9.15 -1.00
N ARG A 8 13.32 -8.13 -0.29
CA ARG A 8 12.74 -7.72 0.98
C ARG A 8 11.42 -6.99 0.73
N TYR A 9 10.37 -7.34 1.47
CA TYR A 9 9.09 -6.68 1.45
C TYR A 9 8.77 -6.09 2.82
N ALA A 10 8.34 -4.85 2.85
CA ALA A 10 7.80 -4.24 4.06
C ALA A 10 6.36 -4.74 4.29
N PRO A 11 6.01 -5.22 5.49
CA PRO A 11 4.64 -5.56 5.84
C PRO A 11 3.84 -4.29 6.11
N VAL A 12 2.57 -4.26 5.73
CA VAL A 12 1.66 -3.11 5.94
C VAL A 12 0.28 -3.61 6.31
N ALA A 13 -0.34 -2.95 7.30
CA ALA A 13 -1.77 -3.04 7.54
C ALA A 13 -2.46 -1.81 6.99
N SER A 14 -3.50 -2.02 6.18
CA SER A 14 -4.44 -0.99 5.75
C SER A 14 -5.63 -0.99 6.69
N VAL A 15 -5.89 0.13 7.33
CA VAL A 15 -6.95 0.32 8.33
C VAL A 15 -7.93 1.34 7.81
N VAL A 16 -9.14 0.89 7.48
CA VAL A 16 -10.21 1.74 6.99
C VAL A 16 -11.20 2.01 8.11
N MET A 17 -11.47 3.28 8.38
CA MET A 17 -12.42 3.71 9.41
C MET A 17 -13.40 4.74 8.86
N GLY A 18 -14.70 4.54 9.10
CA GLY A 18 -15.76 5.51 8.83
C GLY A 18 -16.16 6.24 10.10
N PHE A 19 -16.50 7.53 9.98
CA PHE A 19 -16.98 8.37 11.07
C PHE A 19 -18.15 9.25 10.61
N HIS A 20 -18.99 9.70 11.54
CA HIS A 20 -19.86 10.84 11.22
C HIS A 20 -19.00 12.07 10.95
N ARG A 21 -19.37 12.87 9.95
CA ARG A 21 -18.59 14.07 9.58
C ARG A 21 -18.40 15.04 10.76
N GLN A 22 -19.41 15.18 11.60
CA GLN A 22 -19.39 16.07 12.78
C GLN A 22 -18.41 15.62 13.87
N ASP A 23 -18.00 14.34 13.87
CA ASP A 23 -17.06 13.76 14.84
C ASP A 23 -15.59 13.94 14.42
N VAL A 24 -15.33 14.64 13.32
CA VAL A 24 -13.98 14.90 12.79
C VAL A 24 -13.81 16.41 12.65
N GLU A 25 -12.91 17.00 13.46
CA GLU A 25 -12.69 18.45 13.48
C GLU A 25 -12.02 18.93 12.17
N HIS A 26 -11.01 18.22 11.70
CA HIS A 26 -10.26 18.58 10.49
C HIS A 26 -11.18 18.66 9.26
N PRO A 27 -11.05 19.68 8.39
CA PRO A 27 -11.92 19.88 7.23
C PRO A 27 -11.85 18.76 6.19
N LEU A 28 -10.79 17.98 6.16
CA LEU A 28 -10.48 16.92 5.18
C LEU A 28 -10.44 17.43 3.73
N ASP A 29 -9.96 18.66 3.54
CA ASP A 29 -9.90 19.39 2.27
C ASP A 29 -8.64 19.09 1.44
N GLY A 30 -7.96 17.98 1.73
CA GLY A 30 -6.73 17.55 1.07
C GLY A 30 -6.76 16.09 0.64
N PHE A 31 -5.59 15.61 0.22
CA PHE A 31 -5.38 14.21 -0.14
C PHE A 31 -5.32 13.31 1.10
N GLY A 32 -4.66 13.80 2.13
CA GLY A 32 -4.35 13.06 3.35
C GLY A 32 -3.17 13.69 4.09
N ALA A 33 -2.69 13.01 5.10
CA ALA A 33 -1.53 13.40 5.88
C ALA A 33 -0.51 12.26 5.93
N LEU A 34 0.77 12.58 5.67
CA LEU A 34 1.89 11.70 6.02
C LEU A 34 2.30 11.97 7.47
N HIS A 35 2.67 10.91 8.16
CA HIS A 35 3.10 10.98 9.56
C HIS A 35 4.61 10.74 9.65
N PRO A 36 5.45 11.78 9.76
CA PRO A 36 6.88 11.64 9.94
C PRO A 36 7.23 10.90 11.24
N GLU A 37 8.36 10.23 11.26
CA GLU A 37 8.78 9.44 12.42
C GLU A 37 8.95 10.31 13.68
N VAL A 38 9.35 11.56 13.52
CA VAL A 38 9.52 12.53 14.61
C VAL A 38 8.23 12.77 15.41
N GLU A 39 7.06 12.58 14.78
CA GLU A 39 5.75 12.73 15.44
C GLU A 39 5.38 11.55 16.34
N GLN A 40 6.15 10.47 16.33
CA GLN A 40 5.96 9.31 17.18
C GLN A 40 4.56 8.65 17.06
N LEU A 41 3.90 8.82 15.92
CA LEU A 41 2.61 8.20 15.64
C LEU A 41 2.78 6.74 15.19
N HIS A 42 1.76 5.92 15.40
CA HIS A 42 1.77 4.50 15.03
C HIS A 42 1.58 4.29 13.53
N SER A 43 0.78 5.16 12.89
CA SER A 43 0.48 5.10 11.47
C SER A 43 1.53 5.85 10.64
N LEU A 44 1.72 5.40 9.40
CA LEU A 44 2.62 6.01 8.41
C LEU A 44 1.99 7.23 7.74
N GLY A 45 0.68 7.27 7.75
CA GLY A 45 -0.13 8.32 7.14
C GLY A 45 -1.57 7.90 7.01
N THR A 46 -2.42 8.87 6.67
CA THR A 46 -3.87 8.69 6.50
C THR A 46 -4.34 9.37 5.23
N ILE A 47 -5.04 8.63 4.37
CA ILE A 47 -5.70 9.14 3.16
C ILE A 47 -7.15 9.52 3.51
N PHE A 48 -7.60 10.68 3.04
CA PHE A 48 -8.98 11.16 3.16
C PHE A 48 -9.84 10.56 2.04
N SER A 49 -10.12 9.25 2.15
CA SER A 49 -10.66 8.44 1.06
C SER A 49 -11.98 8.96 0.51
N SER A 50 -12.88 9.47 1.36
CA SER A 50 -14.15 10.04 0.91
C SER A 50 -14.04 11.43 0.29
N SER A 51 -12.95 12.18 0.57
CA SER A 51 -12.66 13.45 -0.08
C SER A 51 -12.11 13.26 -1.49
N LEU A 52 -11.27 12.25 -1.67
CA LEU A 52 -10.66 11.94 -2.96
C LEU A 52 -11.61 11.25 -3.94
N PHE A 53 -12.47 10.37 -3.42
CA PHE A 53 -13.32 9.51 -4.23
C PHE A 53 -14.79 9.68 -3.84
N PRO A 54 -15.58 10.44 -4.62
CA PRO A 54 -17.01 10.60 -4.37
C PRO A 54 -17.74 9.25 -4.25
N GLY A 55 -18.69 9.18 -3.31
CA GLY A 55 -19.48 7.96 -3.08
C GLY A 55 -18.80 6.89 -2.22
N ARG A 56 -17.61 7.15 -1.68
CA ARG A 56 -16.90 6.21 -0.77
C ARG A 56 -17.42 6.18 0.66
N ALA A 57 -18.26 7.13 1.05
CA ALA A 57 -18.94 7.15 2.34
C ALA A 57 -20.42 7.54 2.17
N PRO A 58 -21.32 7.06 3.05
CA PRO A 58 -22.69 7.54 3.08
C PRO A 58 -22.78 9.06 3.35
N LEU A 59 -23.92 9.67 3.00
CA LEU A 59 -24.14 11.07 3.25
C LEU A 59 -23.98 11.40 4.76
N GLY A 60 -23.25 12.46 5.06
CA GLY A 60 -22.95 12.86 6.44
C GLY A 60 -21.89 12.02 7.14
N GLN A 61 -21.23 11.13 6.42
CA GLN A 61 -20.08 10.36 6.92
C GLN A 61 -18.82 10.64 6.09
N VAL A 62 -17.68 10.29 6.68
CA VAL A 62 -16.35 10.35 6.06
C VAL A 62 -15.65 8.99 6.19
N LEU A 63 -14.77 8.69 5.23
CA LEU A 63 -13.97 7.48 5.22
C LEU A 63 -12.50 7.85 5.19
N LEU A 64 -11.75 7.30 6.13
CA LEU A 64 -10.30 7.48 6.28
C LEU A 64 -9.61 6.14 6.11
N THR A 65 -8.47 6.13 5.42
CA THR A 65 -7.62 4.94 5.26
C THR A 65 -6.24 5.25 5.80
N SER A 66 -5.87 4.60 6.91
CA SER A 66 -4.56 4.73 7.54
C SER A 66 -3.70 3.50 7.27
N TYR A 67 -2.39 3.70 7.19
CA TYR A 67 -1.42 2.64 6.98
C TYR A 67 -0.52 2.49 8.19
N VAL A 68 -0.32 1.24 8.65
CA VAL A 68 0.48 0.89 9.83
C VAL A 68 1.53 -0.14 9.43
N GLY A 69 2.71 -0.11 10.07
CA GLY A 69 3.78 -1.05 9.81
C GLY A 69 4.92 -0.44 8.99
N GLY A 70 5.12 -0.91 7.77
CA GLY A 70 6.27 -0.52 6.96
C GLY A 70 7.58 -1.02 7.56
N LEU A 71 8.72 -0.48 7.12
CA LEU A 71 10.01 -0.76 7.75
C LEU A 71 10.18 -0.09 9.12
N ARG A 72 9.44 0.99 9.37
CA ARG A 72 9.51 1.76 10.62
C ARG A 72 9.02 0.96 11.82
N ALA A 73 7.90 0.25 11.67
CA ALA A 73 7.28 -0.48 12.77
C ALA A 73 6.65 -1.81 12.32
N PRO A 74 7.44 -2.74 11.73
CA PRO A 74 6.92 -3.99 11.16
C PRO A 74 6.20 -4.87 12.19
N HIS A 75 6.53 -4.74 13.48
CA HIS A 75 5.91 -5.47 14.58
C HIS A 75 4.44 -5.08 14.81
N LEU A 76 4.01 -3.90 14.37
CA LEU A 76 2.62 -3.47 14.56
C LEU A 76 1.63 -4.31 13.74
N VAL A 77 2.05 -4.85 12.59
CA VAL A 77 1.16 -5.70 11.77
C VAL A 77 0.95 -7.10 12.34
N THR A 78 1.71 -7.50 13.36
CA THR A 78 1.53 -8.79 14.06
C THR A 78 0.55 -8.70 15.23
N LYS A 79 0.09 -7.49 15.56
CA LYS A 79 -0.92 -7.26 16.59
C LYS A 79 -2.31 -7.71 16.15
N THR A 80 -3.21 -7.85 17.09
CA THR A 80 -4.62 -8.11 16.79
C THR A 80 -5.24 -6.93 16.03
N GLN A 81 -6.30 -7.18 15.26
CA GLN A 81 -7.01 -6.11 14.53
C GLN A 81 -7.53 -5.03 15.47
N ASP A 82 -7.99 -5.40 16.67
CA ASP A 82 -8.49 -4.44 17.65
C ASP A 82 -7.37 -3.54 18.20
N GLU A 83 -6.19 -4.08 18.45
CA GLU A 83 -5.01 -3.29 18.86
C GLU A 83 -4.55 -2.35 17.74
N ILE A 84 -4.50 -2.82 16.50
CA ILE A 84 -4.15 -1.98 15.33
C ILE A 84 -5.18 -0.84 15.19
N CYS A 85 -6.48 -1.15 15.28
CA CYS A 85 -7.54 -0.15 15.24
C CYS A 85 -7.41 0.87 16.38
N LYS A 86 -7.08 0.43 17.59
CA LYS A 86 -6.88 1.32 18.75
C LYS A 86 -5.75 2.31 18.48
N HIS A 87 -4.59 1.85 18.02
CA HIS A 87 -3.46 2.71 17.68
C HIS A 87 -3.82 3.74 16.60
N VAL A 88 -4.48 3.31 15.53
CA VAL A 88 -4.91 4.24 14.47
C VAL A 88 -5.91 5.26 14.99
N LEU A 89 -6.85 4.84 15.86
CA LEU A 89 -7.82 5.78 16.44
C LEU A 89 -7.15 6.81 17.35
N GLU A 90 -6.11 6.44 18.10
CA GLU A 90 -5.29 7.35 18.90
C GLU A 90 -4.60 8.39 18.01
N ASP A 91 -4.00 7.97 16.91
CA ASP A 91 -3.37 8.87 15.94
C ASP A 91 -4.40 9.81 15.29
N LEU A 92 -5.56 9.29 14.84
CA LEU A 92 -6.62 10.09 14.23
C LEU A 92 -7.20 11.15 15.18
N LYS A 93 -7.29 10.84 16.47
CA LYS A 93 -7.66 11.83 17.50
C LYS A 93 -6.64 12.95 17.57
N THR A 94 -5.37 12.63 17.55
CA THR A 94 -4.28 13.60 17.64
C THR A 94 -4.18 14.47 16.40
N VAL A 95 -4.26 13.85 15.20
CA VAL A 95 -3.97 14.54 13.93
C VAL A 95 -5.20 15.24 13.35
N LEU A 96 -6.39 14.63 13.49
CA LEU A 96 -7.60 15.08 12.82
C LEU A 96 -8.72 15.51 13.79
N GLY A 97 -8.47 15.50 15.10
CA GLY A 97 -9.47 15.84 16.09
C GLY A 97 -10.69 14.92 16.07
N VAL A 98 -10.49 13.61 15.85
CA VAL A 98 -11.60 12.64 15.88
C VAL A 98 -12.08 12.45 17.29
N THR A 99 -13.38 12.69 17.56
CA THR A 99 -13.99 12.60 18.90
C THR A 99 -14.95 11.41 19.05
N GLY A 100 -15.54 10.95 17.95
CA GLY A 100 -16.53 9.88 17.93
C GLY A 100 -15.95 8.47 17.85
N LYS A 101 -16.83 7.48 17.95
CA LYS A 101 -16.51 6.08 17.65
C LYS A 101 -16.63 5.83 16.14
N PRO A 102 -15.79 4.96 15.56
CA PRO A 102 -15.95 4.61 14.16
C PRO A 102 -17.31 3.91 13.92
N THR A 103 -18.03 4.36 12.89
CA THR A 103 -19.26 3.74 12.39
C THR A 103 -18.99 2.51 11.54
N PHE A 104 -17.77 2.43 10.98
CA PHE A 104 -17.25 1.34 10.18
C PHE A 104 -15.77 1.13 10.47
N ARG A 105 -15.31 -0.11 10.48
CA ARG A 105 -13.89 -0.45 10.55
C ARG A 105 -13.58 -1.69 9.73
N HIS A 106 -12.45 -1.67 9.04
CA HIS A 106 -11.91 -2.82 8.32
C HIS A 106 -10.39 -2.80 8.37
N VAL A 107 -9.77 -3.94 8.63
CA VAL A 107 -8.31 -4.08 8.66
C VAL A 107 -7.89 -5.18 7.70
N CYS A 108 -6.97 -4.86 6.81
CA CYS A 108 -6.35 -5.82 5.92
C CYS A 108 -4.84 -5.82 6.15
N VAL A 109 -4.25 -6.97 6.47
CA VAL A 109 -2.82 -7.12 6.74
C VAL A 109 -2.13 -7.81 5.56
N TYR A 110 -1.09 -7.16 5.05
CA TYR A 110 -0.23 -7.67 3.99
C TYR A 110 1.17 -7.92 4.55
N GLN A 111 1.54 -9.17 4.74
CA GLN A 111 2.85 -9.55 5.31
C GLN A 111 4.01 -9.22 4.36
N ARG A 112 3.75 -9.19 3.06
CA ARG A 112 4.70 -8.84 2.00
C ARG A 112 4.04 -7.80 1.09
N ALA A 113 3.94 -6.56 1.57
CA ALA A 113 3.20 -5.51 0.87
C ALA A 113 4.04 -4.78 -0.17
N ILE A 114 5.15 -4.17 0.25
CA ILE A 114 5.91 -3.24 -0.58
C ILE A 114 7.34 -3.73 -0.75
N PRO A 115 7.75 -4.09 -1.99
CA PRO A 115 9.14 -4.45 -2.27
C PRO A 115 10.05 -3.25 -2.00
N GLN A 116 11.15 -3.50 -1.31
CA GLN A 116 12.10 -2.46 -0.94
C GLN A 116 13.18 -2.35 -2.01
N TYR A 117 13.24 -1.21 -2.68
CA TYR A 117 14.25 -0.90 -3.68
C TYR A 117 15.53 -0.39 -3.02
N ASP A 118 16.14 -1.26 -2.22
CA ASP A 118 17.40 -0.98 -1.53
C ASP A 118 18.56 -0.75 -2.51
N VAL A 119 19.66 -0.19 -2.02
CA VAL A 119 20.89 -0.07 -2.80
C VAL A 119 21.32 -1.45 -3.32
N GLY A 120 21.58 -1.56 -4.62
CA GLY A 120 21.87 -2.83 -5.28
C GLY A 120 20.66 -3.62 -5.77
N TYR A 121 19.42 -3.08 -5.66
CA TYR A 121 18.22 -3.75 -6.16
C TYR A 121 18.29 -4.07 -7.66
N GLY A 122 19.07 -3.34 -8.43
CA GLY A 122 19.30 -3.57 -9.86
C GLY A 122 19.68 -5.02 -10.21
N ARG A 123 20.34 -5.74 -9.29
CA ARG A 123 20.68 -7.17 -9.45
C ARG A 123 19.45 -8.04 -9.69
N PHE A 124 18.34 -7.77 -9.03
CA PHE A 124 17.09 -8.52 -9.21
C PHE A 124 16.47 -8.26 -10.59
N LYS A 125 16.50 -7.01 -11.04
CA LYS A 125 16.01 -6.64 -12.38
C LYS A 125 16.85 -7.28 -13.47
N THR A 126 18.19 -7.27 -13.33
CA THR A 126 19.10 -7.97 -14.23
C THR A 126 18.82 -9.46 -14.25
N PHE A 127 18.67 -10.07 -13.08
CA PHE A 127 18.37 -11.51 -12.98
C PHE A 127 17.02 -11.89 -13.62
N MET A 128 15.97 -11.08 -13.44
CA MET A 128 14.69 -11.29 -14.12
C MET A 128 14.85 -11.24 -15.64
N LYS A 129 15.59 -10.24 -16.15
CA LYS A 129 15.86 -10.10 -17.58
C LYS A 129 16.65 -11.28 -18.16
N GLU A 130 17.66 -11.75 -17.43
CA GLU A 130 18.46 -12.94 -17.83
C GLU A 130 17.58 -14.21 -17.82
N LEU A 131 16.70 -14.37 -16.84
CA LEU A 131 15.77 -15.51 -16.80
C LEU A 131 14.79 -15.47 -17.98
N GLU A 132 14.22 -14.31 -18.30
CA GLU A 132 13.37 -14.13 -19.48
C GLU A 132 14.15 -14.50 -20.77
N GLY A 133 15.41 -14.10 -20.89
CA GLY A 133 16.21 -14.35 -22.08
C GLY A 133 16.64 -15.80 -22.30
N ARG A 134 16.66 -16.63 -21.27
CA ARG A 134 17.06 -18.05 -21.33
C ARG A 134 15.92 -19.06 -21.09
N SER A 135 14.70 -18.57 -20.90
CA SER A 135 13.54 -19.41 -20.57
C SER A 135 12.40 -19.05 -21.50
N ASP A 136 12.09 -19.94 -22.44
CA ASP A 136 10.99 -19.71 -23.39
C ASP A 136 9.65 -19.56 -22.67
N GLY A 137 8.91 -18.51 -23.04
CA GLY A 137 7.57 -18.23 -22.52
C GLY A 137 7.52 -17.71 -21.08
N LEU A 138 8.65 -17.35 -20.46
CA LEU A 138 8.70 -16.75 -19.13
C LEU A 138 8.77 -15.22 -19.23
N PHE A 139 7.87 -14.54 -18.53
CA PHE A 139 7.84 -13.07 -18.48
C PHE A 139 7.58 -12.60 -17.05
N PHE A 140 8.30 -11.56 -16.61
CA PHE A 140 8.10 -10.93 -15.32
C PHE A 140 7.40 -9.58 -15.47
N ALA A 141 6.52 -9.26 -14.53
CA ALA A 141 5.83 -7.98 -14.44
C ALA A 141 5.52 -7.64 -12.97
N GLY A 142 5.09 -6.40 -12.73
CA GLY A 142 4.57 -5.95 -11.45
C GLY A 142 5.54 -5.15 -10.61
N HIS A 143 5.10 -4.83 -9.41
CA HIS A 143 5.75 -3.85 -8.52
C HIS A 143 7.18 -4.21 -8.08
N CYS A 144 7.55 -5.47 -8.10
CA CYS A 144 8.92 -5.90 -7.78
C CYS A 144 9.91 -5.68 -8.94
N ARG A 145 9.43 -5.31 -10.12
CA ARG A 145 10.26 -5.10 -11.31
C ARG A 145 10.30 -3.64 -11.76
N ASP A 146 9.15 -3.01 -11.93
CA ASP A 146 9.04 -1.80 -12.75
C ASP A 146 8.56 -0.56 -11.95
N GLY A 147 8.26 -0.69 -10.67
CA GLY A 147 7.86 0.40 -9.79
C GLY A 147 6.75 0.00 -8.83
N VAL A 148 6.74 0.61 -7.63
CA VAL A 148 5.90 0.17 -6.51
C VAL A 148 4.50 0.75 -6.53
N SER A 149 4.24 1.77 -7.34
CA SER A 149 2.91 2.39 -7.41
C SER A 149 1.89 1.48 -8.12
N LEU A 150 0.60 1.74 -7.88
CA LEU A 150 -0.47 1.09 -8.62
C LEU A 150 -0.36 1.38 -10.13
N GLY A 151 -0.05 2.62 -10.49
CA GLY A 151 0.17 3.03 -11.89
C GLY A 151 1.29 2.25 -12.56
N ASP A 152 2.46 2.17 -11.90
CA ASP A 152 3.61 1.41 -12.40
C ASP A 152 3.26 -0.08 -12.60
N SER A 153 2.50 -0.66 -11.68
CA SER A 153 2.08 -2.07 -11.77
C SER A 153 1.16 -2.32 -12.97
N ILE A 154 0.26 -1.38 -13.28
CA ILE A 154 -0.63 -1.44 -14.45
C ILE A 154 0.20 -1.34 -15.74
N VAL A 155 1.12 -0.36 -15.83
CA VAL A 155 2.01 -0.18 -16.97
C VAL A 155 2.90 -1.41 -17.17
N SER A 156 3.49 -1.93 -16.09
CA SER A 156 4.28 -3.16 -16.15
C SER A 156 3.51 -4.36 -16.72
N GLY A 157 2.24 -4.51 -16.32
CA GLY A 157 1.36 -5.55 -16.87
C GLY A 157 1.07 -5.34 -18.36
N HIS A 158 0.79 -4.11 -18.78
CA HIS A 158 0.57 -3.76 -20.17
C HIS A 158 1.80 -4.06 -21.05
N ASP A 159 2.98 -3.66 -20.61
CA ASP A 159 4.23 -3.89 -21.32
C ASP A 159 4.57 -5.39 -21.41
N ALA A 160 4.30 -6.14 -20.34
CA ALA A 160 4.45 -7.59 -20.36
C ALA A 160 3.51 -8.24 -21.38
N ALA A 161 2.26 -7.80 -21.48
CA ALA A 161 1.30 -8.29 -22.48
C ALA A 161 1.81 -8.04 -23.92
N GLY A 162 2.40 -6.86 -24.18
CA GLY A 162 3.04 -6.55 -25.47
C GLY A 162 4.19 -7.51 -25.81
N ARG A 163 5.08 -7.80 -24.83
CA ARG A 163 6.18 -8.76 -25.02
C ARG A 163 5.67 -10.18 -25.29
N ILE A 164 4.64 -10.61 -24.56
CA ILE A 164 4.01 -11.93 -24.76
C ILE A 164 3.40 -12.02 -26.16
N ALA A 165 2.66 -11.00 -26.59
CA ALA A 165 2.04 -10.98 -27.92
C ALA A 165 3.08 -11.05 -29.05
N HIS A 166 4.24 -10.37 -28.89
CA HIS A 166 5.35 -10.45 -29.82
C HIS A 166 5.96 -11.86 -29.87
N TYR A 167 6.21 -12.44 -28.70
CA TYR A 167 6.74 -13.82 -28.58
C TYR A 167 5.84 -14.85 -29.25
N LEU A 168 4.54 -14.81 -29.02
CA LEU A 168 3.58 -15.73 -29.63
C LEU A 168 3.56 -15.66 -31.17
N LYS A 169 3.66 -14.44 -31.71
CA LYS A 169 3.74 -14.24 -33.18
C LYS A 169 5.04 -14.77 -33.78
N ALA A 170 6.13 -14.76 -33.02
CA ALA A 170 7.43 -15.24 -33.49
C ALA A 170 7.58 -16.76 -33.39
N THR A 171 6.72 -17.42 -32.61
CA THR A 171 6.76 -18.88 -32.37
C THR A 171 5.59 -19.64 -33.04
N SER A 172 4.69 -18.91 -33.70
CA SER A 172 3.61 -19.45 -34.54
C SER A 172 4.03 -19.53 -36.01
#